data_889f08f32c5f2c006ab87cb1eb6cca07
#
_entry.id   889f08f32c5f2c006ab87cb1eb6cca07
#
_cell.length_a   1.000
_cell.length_b   1.000
_cell.length_c   1.000
_cell.angle_alpha   90.00
_cell.angle_beta   90.00
_cell.angle_gamma   90.00
#
_symmetry.space_group_name_H-M   'P 1'
#
loop_
_entity.id
_entity.type
_entity.pdbx_description
1 polymer ?
#
loop_
_entity_poly.entity_id
_entity_poly.type
_entity_poly.pdbx_seq_one_letter_code
_entity_poly.pdbx_strand_id
1 'polypeptide(L)'
;MERDDKLKALDAALGQIEKQFGKGAVMKLGDPAAQMNIETIPTGSLSLDIALGLGGIPKGRVIEIYGPESSGKTTVTLHMIAEVQKSGGIAGFIDAEHALDPVYAKNIGVDVDNLYISQPDNGEQALEITETMVRSGALDIVVVDSVAALVPKAEIDGDMGDSHVGLQARLMSQALRKLTAVISKSNCTVVFINQLREKVGIMFGNPETTTGGRALKFYSSVRMDVRRIESLKQGGEVIGNRTRVKVVKNKIAPPFKEAEFDIMFGEGISYVGDVLDLAANVNIINKSGAWYAYEGNKIGQGRENAKIYLKDNPAICEEVAMKVREHFGLNGVKKEQNEEE
;
A
#
# COMPACT_ATOMS: atom_id res chain seq x y z
N MET A 1 -36.29 2.79 33.57
CA MET A 1 -36.10 3.99 32.72
C MET A 1 -36.59 3.61 31.34
N GLU A 2 -37.66 4.25 30.89
CA GLU A 2 -38.20 4.01 29.57
C GLU A 2 -37.24 4.48 28.46
N ARG A 3 -37.42 3.98 27.24
CA ARG A 3 -36.53 4.30 26.10
C ARG A 3 -36.40 5.81 25.86
N ASP A 4 -37.50 6.53 26.05
CA ASP A 4 -37.57 8.00 25.86
C ASP A 4 -36.75 8.76 26.92
N ASP A 5 -36.77 8.30 28.18
CA ASP A 5 -35.94 8.90 29.22
C ASP A 5 -34.46 8.69 28.99
N LYS A 6 -34.08 7.51 28.44
CA LYS A 6 -32.69 7.23 28.06
C LYS A 6 -32.24 8.13 26.90
N LEU A 7 -33.09 8.35 25.91
CA LEU A 7 -32.76 9.23 24.77
C LEU A 7 -32.59 10.68 25.22
N LYS A 8 -33.45 11.20 26.07
CA LYS A 8 -33.31 12.56 26.62
C LYS A 8 -32.02 12.74 27.42
N ALA A 9 -31.67 11.75 28.24
CA ALA A 9 -30.41 11.77 28.99
C ALA A 9 -29.19 11.73 28.08
N LEU A 10 -29.27 10.93 27.00
CA LEU A 10 -28.21 10.85 25.98
C LEU A 10 -28.07 12.18 25.23
N ASP A 11 -29.19 12.79 24.80
CA ASP A 11 -29.15 14.07 24.07
C ASP A 11 -28.53 15.19 24.94
N ALA A 12 -28.84 15.22 26.24
CA ALA A 12 -28.22 16.15 27.17
C ALA A 12 -26.70 15.92 27.29
N ALA A 13 -26.26 14.66 27.34
CA ALA A 13 -24.83 14.31 27.38
C ALA A 13 -24.13 14.68 26.06
N LEU A 14 -24.76 14.42 24.90
CA LEU A 14 -24.24 14.81 23.58
C LEU A 14 -24.07 16.33 23.47
N GLY A 15 -25.04 17.11 23.96
CA GLY A 15 -24.94 18.57 24.00
C GLY A 15 -23.77 19.08 24.87
N GLN A 16 -23.46 18.38 25.98
CA GLN A 16 -22.29 18.71 26.81
C GLN A 16 -20.98 18.36 26.09
N ILE A 17 -20.91 17.19 25.43
CA ILE A 17 -19.75 16.75 24.66
C ILE A 17 -19.47 17.75 23.53
N GLU A 18 -20.48 18.15 22.76
CA GLU A 18 -20.31 19.12 21.68
C GLU A 18 -19.81 20.48 22.17
N LYS A 19 -20.28 20.94 23.34
CA LYS A 19 -19.79 22.19 23.95
C LYS A 19 -18.35 22.11 24.38
N GLN A 20 -17.90 20.93 24.85
CA GLN A 20 -16.54 20.72 25.38
C GLN A 20 -15.53 20.37 24.29
N PHE A 21 -15.92 19.57 23.30
CA PHE A 21 -15.02 18.97 22.31
C PHE A 21 -15.30 19.42 20.87
N GLY A 22 -16.34 20.22 20.64
CA GLY A 22 -16.74 20.71 19.33
C GLY A 22 -17.80 19.84 18.64
N LYS A 23 -18.46 20.41 17.63
CA LYS A 23 -19.45 19.71 16.81
C LYS A 23 -18.80 18.52 16.08
N GLY A 24 -19.49 17.37 16.04
CA GLY A 24 -19.00 16.17 15.40
C GLY A 24 -18.10 15.29 16.29
N ALA A 25 -17.88 15.66 17.59
CA ALA A 25 -17.15 14.81 18.53
C ALA A 25 -17.84 13.45 18.74
N VAL A 26 -19.16 13.37 18.60
CA VAL A 26 -19.95 12.15 18.59
C VAL A 26 -20.95 12.22 17.42
N MET A 27 -20.99 11.16 16.60
CA MET A 27 -21.90 11.05 15.46
C MET A 27 -22.60 9.69 15.46
N LYS A 28 -23.79 9.61 14.90
CA LYS A 28 -24.40 8.30 14.61
C LYS A 28 -23.76 7.73 13.35
N LEU A 29 -23.39 6.45 13.37
CA LEU A 29 -22.72 5.80 12.22
C LEU A 29 -23.58 5.83 10.93
N GLY A 30 -24.90 5.93 11.05
CA GLY A 30 -25.81 6.05 9.91
C GLY A 30 -26.01 7.47 9.38
N ASP A 31 -25.43 8.49 10.02
CA ASP A 31 -25.55 9.87 9.53
C ASP A 31 -24.68 10.05 8.27
N PRO A 32 -25.16 10.79 7.25
CA PRO A 32 -24.37 11.04 6.03
C PRO A 32 -23.01 11.66 6.33
N ALA A 33 -22.88 12.47 7.35
CA ALA A 33 -21.62 13.06 7.82
C ALA A 33 -20.67 12.02 8.45
N ALA A 34 -21.16 10.87 8.88
CA ALA A 34 -20.37 9.77 9.43
C ALA A 34 -19.95 8.75 8.35
N GLN A 35 -20.51 8.83 7.14
CA GLN A 35 -20.04 8.04 6.00
C GLN A 35 -18.65 8.52 5.62
N MET A 36 -17.63 7.87 6.17
CA MET A 36 -16.24 8.10 5.80
C MET A 36 -16.06 7.64 4.35
N ASN A 37 -16.03 8.58 3.41
CA ASN A 37 -15.54 8.33 2.08
C ASN A 37 -14.04 8.09 2.21
N ILE A 38 -13.62 6.82 2.23
CA ILE A 38 -12.22 6.47 2.41
C ILE A 38 -11.52 6.68 1.06
N GLU A 39 -10.76 7.76 0.96
CA GLU A 39 -9.88 7.98 -0.16
C GLU A 39 -8.77 6.92 -0.18
N THR A 40 -8.36 6.53 -1.38
CA THR A 40 -7.31 5.53 -1.58
C THR A 40 -6.20 6.04 -2.49
N ILE A 41 -5.03 5.43 -2.36
CA ILE A 41 -3.88 5.59 -3.25
C ILE A 41 -3.78 4.30 -4.08
N PRO A 42 -3.86 4.36 -5.41
CA PRO A 42 -3.62 3.21 -6.28
C PRO A 42 -2.23 2.63 -6.06
N THR A 43 -2.09 1.33 -6.28
CA THR A 43 -0.81 0.64 -6.06
C THR A 43 0.06 0.53 -7.31
N GLY A 44 -0.47 0.93 -8.47
CA GLY A 44 0.17 0.69 -9.77
C GLY A 44 -0.10 -0.72 -10.34
N SER A 45 -0.78 -1.60 -9.58
CA SER A 45 -1.27 -2.90 -10.01
C SER A 45 -2.79 -2.96 -9.85
N LEU A 46 -3.50 -3.16 -10.95
CA LEU A 46 -4.96 -3.22 -10.93
C LEU A 46 -5.47 -4.45 -10.16
N SER A 47 -4.76 -5.58 -10.24
CA SER A 47 -5.10 -6.78 -9.47
C SER A 47 -4.93 -6.57 -7.97
N LEU A 48 -3.91 -5.84 -7.54
CA LEU A 48 -3.72 -5.50 -6.13
C LEU A 48 -4.78 -4.49 -5.65
N ASP A 49 -5.12 -3.51 -6.45
CA ASP A 49 -6.18 -2.54 -6.15
C ASP A 49 -7.54 -3.23 -5.96
N ILE A 50 -7.85 -4.23 -6.80
CA ILE A 50 -9.04 -5.10 -6.65
C ILE A 50 -8.95 -5.95 -5.38
N ALA A 51 -7.79 -6.54 -5.09
CA ALA A 51 -7.61 -7.35 -3.88
C ALA A 51 -7.75 -6.54 -2.59
N LEU A 52 -7.36 -5.26 -2.62
CA LEU A 52 -7.55 -4.31 -1.51
C LEU A 52 -9.01 -3.88 -1.33
N GLY A 53 -9.85 -3.99 -2.36
CA GLY A 53 -11.31 -3.87 -2.31
C GLY A 53 -11.87 -2.47 -2.47
N LEU A 54 -11.05 -1.41 -2.38
CA LEU A 54 -11.44 -0.01 -2.57
C LEU A 54 -10.61 0.70 -3.65
N GLY A 55 -9.88 -0.05 -4.48
CA GLY A 55 -9.08 0.51 -5.55
C GLY A 55 -7.73 1.06 -5.13
N GLY A 56 -7.21 0.65 -3.97
CA GLY A 56 -5.89 1.04 -3.49
C GLY A 56 -5.73 0.94 -1.98
N ILE A 57 -4.61 1.44 -1.46
CA ILE A 57 -4.35 1.55 -0.02
C ILE A 57 -5.07 2.78 0.56
N PRO A 58 -5.64 2.70 1.79
CA PRO A 58 -6.38 3.82 2.39
C PRO A 58 -5.47 4.98 2.76
N LYS A 59 -5.88 6.21 2.46
CA LYS A 59 -5.23 7.43 2.95
C LYS A 59 -5.39 7.58 4.47
N GLY A 60 -4.42 8.27 5.09
CA GLY A 60 -4.44 8.56 6.52
C GLY A 60 -4.33 7.31 7.41
N ARG A 61 -3.64 6.28 6.96
CA ARG A 61 -3.49 5.00 7.66
C ARG A 61 -2.04 4.50 7.66
N VAL A 62 -1.78 3.60 8.61
CA VAL A 62 -0.53 2.82 8.65
C VAL A 62 -0.71 1.55 7.83
N ILE A 63 0.20 1.31 6.91
CA ILE A 63 0.26 0.14 6.04
C ILE A 63 1.55 -0.62 6.34
N GLU A 64 1.51 -1.94 6.38
CA GLU A 64 2.72 -2.78 6.44
C GLU A 64 2.81 -3.66 5.20
N ILE A 65 3.95 -3.60 4.51
CA ILE A 65 4.31 -4.49 3.39
C ILE A 65 5.51 -5.31 3.84
N TYR A 66 5.37 -6.62 3.83
CA TYR A 66 6.44 -7.50 4.30
C TYR A 66 6.61 -8.72 3.39
N GLY A 67 7.75 -9.37 3.48
CA GLY A 67 8.07 -10.55 2.71
C GLY A 67 9.57 -10.85 2.71
N PRO A 68 9.99 -11.93 2.04
CA PRO A 68 11.40 -12.26 1.88
C PRO A 68 12.18 -11.16 1.16
N GLU A 69 13.49 -11.23 1.23
CA GLU A 69 14.37 -10.39 0.43
C GLU A 69 14.10 -10.59 -1.06
N SER A 70 14.28 -9.52 -1.86
CA SER A 70 14.08 -9.53 -3.32
C SER A 70 12.68 -9.99 -3.77
N SER A 71 11.66 -9.88 -2.92
CA SER A 71 10.27 -10.23 -3.27
C SER A 71 9.50 -9.13 -4.01
N GLY A 72 10.06 -7.91 -4.14
CA GLY A 72 9.45 -6.77 -4.82
C GLY A 72 8.76 -5.76 -3.90
N LYS A 73 9.01 -5.78 -2.58
CA LYS A 73 8.41 -4.85 -1.61
C LYS A 73 8.65 -3.39 -1.95
N THR A 74 9.92 -3.01 -2.13
CA THR A 74 10.32 -1.65 -2.50
C THR A 74 9.75 -1.25 -3.86
N THR A 75 9.73 -2.17 -4.84
CA THR A 75 9.11 -1.93 -6.15
C THR A 75 7.65 -1.54 -6.03
N VAL A 76 6.86 -2.30 -5.25
CA VAL A 76 5.42 -2.01 -5.03
C VAL A 76 5.24 -0.64 -4.37
N THR A 77 6.09 -0.27 -3.40
CA THR A 77 5.98 1.05 -2.74
C THR A 77 6.40 2.20 -3.64
N LEU A 78 7.39 2.00 -4.52
CA LEU A 78 7.78 3.00 -5.51
C LEU A 78 6.66 3.26 -6.54
N HIS A 79 5.93 2.21 -6.94
CA HIS A 79 4.73 2.42 -7.76
C HIS A 79 3.64 3.23 -7.03
N MET A 80 3.41 2.98 -5.73
CA MET A 80 2.48 3.80 -4.93
C MET A 80 2.91 5.27 -4.89
N ILE A 81 4.21 5.54 -4.72
CA ILE A 81 4.77 6.90 -4.79
C ILE A 81 4.50 7.52 -6.16
N ALA A 82 4.78 6.80 -7.24
CA ALA A 82 4.53 7.28 -8.60
C ALA A 82 3.05 7.62 -8.83
N GLU A 83 2.12 6.79 -8.33
CA GLU A 83 0.68 7.06 -8.44
C GLU A 83 0.25 8.31 -7.62
N VAL A 84 0.83 8.52 -6.44
CA VAL A 84 0.60 9.74 -5.66
C VAL A 84 1.08 10.98 -6.43
N GLN A 85 2.30 10.94 -6.97
CA GLN A 85 2.87 12.06 -7.72
C GLN A 85 2.11 12.34 -9.01
N LYS A 86 1.65 11.32 -9.74
CA LYS A 86 0.77 11.47 -10.93
C LYS A 86 -0.54 12.19 -10.61
N SER A 87 -1.07 12.02 -9.41
CA SER A 87 -2.26 12.72 -8.94
C SER A 87 -1.99 14.11 -8.37
N GLY A 88 -0.75 14.61 -8.46
CA GLY A 88 -0.32 15.91 -7.92
C GLY A 88 -0.01 15.89 -6.42
N GLY A 89 0.06 14.72 -5.80
CA GLY A 89 0.41 14.56 -4.39
C GLY A 89 1.92 14.59 -4.14
N ILE A 90 2.29 14.72 -2.87
CA ILE A 90 3.67 14.83 -2.41
C ILE A 90 4.06 13.57 -1.64
N ALA A 91 5.26 13.05 -1.94
CA ALA A 91 5.77 11.82 -1.36
C ALA A 91 7.09 12.02 -0.61
N GLY A 92 7.27 11.26 0.48
CA GLY A 92 8.51 11.16 1.23
C GLY A 92 9.00 9.71 1.30
N PHE A 93 10.32 9.53 1.37
CA PHE A 93 10.98 8.23 1.48
C PHE A 93 12.05 8.28 2.57
N ILE A 94 11.93 7.41 3.55
CA ILE A 94 12.93 7.23 4.63
C ILE A 94 13.73 5.98 4.28
N ASP A 95 14.91 6.19 3.71
CA ASP A 95 15.82 5.15 3.25
C ASP A 95 16.80 4.75 4.38
N ALA A 96 16.33 3.92 5.30
CA ALA A 96 17.13 3.43 6.40
C ALA A 96 18.10 2.30 5.98
N GLU A 97 17.91 1.70 4.80
CA GLU A 97 18.84 0.70 4.23
C GLU A 97 19.94 1.35 3.36
N HIS A 98 19.82 2.64 3.03
CA HIS A 98 20.71 3.36 2.10
C HIS A 98 20.85 2.68 0.74
N ALA A 99 19.74 2.15 0.22
CA ALA A 99 19.74 1.26 -0.94
C ALA A 99 18.80 1.72 -2.08
N LEU A 100 18.20 2.92 -1.98
CA LEU A 100 17.32 3.44 -3.02
C LEU A 100 18.12 3.79 -4.28
N ASP A 101 17.80 3.12 -5.39
CA ASP A 101 18.35 3.42 -6.71
C ASP A 101 17.46 4.47 -7.41
N PRO A 102 17.95 5.71 -7.62
CA PRO A 102 17.18 6.77 -8.28
C PRO A 102 16.90 6.47 -9.77
N VAL A 103 17.76 5.71 -10.44
CA VAL A 103 17.55 5.34 -11.84
C VAL A 103 16.40 4.35 -11.94
N TYR A 104 16.38 3.36 -11.06
CA TYR A 104 15.27 2.41 -11.00
C TYR A 104 13.96 3.09 -10.59
N ALA A 105 13.97 3.97 -9.60
CA ALA A 105 12.80 4.75 -9.20
C ALA A 105 12.22 5.55 -10.37
N LYS A 106 13.10 6.23 -11.14
CA LYS A 106 12.70 6.99 -12.34
C LYS A 106 12.08 6.09 -13.42
N ASN A 107 12.65 4.91 -13.65
CA ASN A 107 12.13 3.95 -14.64
C ASN A 107 10.73 3.44 -14.26
N ILE A 108 10.42 3.33 -12.98
CA ILE A 108 9.09 2.98 -12.47
C ILE A 108 8.08 4.12 -12.68
N GLY A 109 8.56 5.35 -12.86
CA GLY A 109 7.73 6.53 -13.07
C GLY A 109 7.69 7.46 -11.86
N VAL A 110 8.58 7.28 -10.88
CA VAL A 110 8.76 8.24 -9.78
C VAL A 110 9.42 9.52 -10.31
N ASP A 111 8.85 10.65 -10.00
CA ASP A 111 9.49 11.95 -10.14
C ASP A 111 10.52 12.12 -9.02
N VAL A 112 11.77 11.77 -9.34
CA VAL A 112 12.87 11.75 -8.37
C VAL A 112 13.29 13.16 -7.96
N ASP A 113 13.06 14.17 -8.80
CA ASP A 113 13.40 15.56 -8.52
C ASP A 113 12.44 16.16 -7.46
N ASN A 114 11.24 15.60 -7.33
CA ASN A 114 10.22 16.00 -6.35
C ASN A 114 9.94 14.96 -5.27
N LEU A 115 10.81 13.96 -5.10
CA LEU A 115 10.75 13.00 -4.01
C LEU A 115 11.62 13.47 -2.83
N TYR A 116 10.99 13.69 -1.66
CA TYR A 116 11.71 14.02 -0.43
C TYR A 116 12.31 12.75 0.18
N ILE A 117 13.63 12.67 0.23
CA ILE A 117 14.35 11.52 0.80
C ILE A 117 15.09 11.90 2.08
N SER A 118 15.13 10.99 3.05
CA SER A 118 15.96 11.07 4.25
C SER A 118 16.68 9.75 4.47
N GLN A 119 17.96 9.83 4.84
CA GLN A 119 18.82 8.68 5.18
C GLN A 119 19.29 8.82 6.64
N PRO A 120 18.49 8.34 7.60
CA PRO A 120 18.77 8.52 9.03
C PRO A 120 19.86 7.59 9.54
N ASP A 121 20.59 8.01 10.58
CA ASP A 121 21.66 7.24 11.20
C ASP A 121 21.17 6.16 12.18
N ASN A 122 19.96 6.30 12.70
CA ASN A 122 19.36 5.39 13.68
C ASN A 122 17.83 5.38 13.61
N GLY A 123 17.21 4.42 14.32
CA GLY A 123 15.77 4.23 14.31
C GLY A 123 14.98 5.38 14.93
N GLU A 124 15.48 6.00 16.00
CA GLU A 124 14.85 7.16 16.64
C GLU A 124 14.77 8.32 15.65
N GLN A 125 15.87 8.66 15.00
CA GLN A 125 15.96 9.73 14.01
C GLN A 125 15.00 9.46 12.83
N ALA A 126 14.99 8.23 12.31
CA ALA A 126 14.08 7.84 11.23
C ALA A 126 12.61 8.09 11.57
N LEU A 127 12.21 7.70 12.78
CA LEU A 127 10.81 7.79 13.23
C LEU A 127 10.42 9.22 13.62
N GLU A 128 11.34 10.02 14.14
CA GLU A 128 11.13 11.44 14.43
C GLU A 128 11.01 12.27 13.15
N ILE A 129 11.85 12.01 12.15
CA ILE A 129 11.74 12.62 10.82
C ILE A 129 10.40 12.23 10.19
N THR A 130 10.03 10.94 10.21
CA THR A 130 8.72 10.47 9.72
C THR A 130 7.58 11.21 10.42
N GLU A 131 7.59 11.32 11.76
CA GLU A 131 6.57 12.03 12.53
C GLU A 131 6.48 13.50 12.11
N THR A 132 7.61 14.18 11.94
CA THR A 132 7.67 15.60 11.56
C THR A 132 7.12 15.81 10.15
N MET A 133 7.51 14.97 9.20
CA MET A 133 7.00 15.00 7.81
C MET A 133 5.48 14.81 7.77
N VAL A 134 4.96 13.81 8.47
CA VAL A 134 3.51 13.53 8.55
C VAL A 134 2.77 14.68 9.25
N ARG A 135 3.34 15.23 10.31
CA ARG A 135 2.74 16.34 11.09
C ARG A 135 2.62 17.63 10.28
N SER A 136 3.46 17.83 9.27
CA SER A 136 3.38 19.00 8.38
C SER A 136 2.04 19.09 7.65
N GLY A 137 1.35 17.95 7.42
CA GLY A 137 0.11 17.87 6.67
C GLY A 137 0.28 18.10 5.16
N ALA A 138 1.52 18.20 4.67
CA ALA A 138 1.82 18.49 3.27
C ALA A 138 2.02 17.22 2.43
N LEU A 139 2.32 16.07 3.06
CA LEU A 139 2.60 14.84 2.34
C LEU A 139 1.37 13.92 2.30
N ASP A 140 1.18 13.25 1.17
CA ASP A 140 0.13 12.25 0.98
C ASP A 140 0.61 10.84 1.37
N ILE A 141 1.90 10.56 1.14
CA ILE A 141 2.51 9.27 1.46
C ILE A 141 3.94 9.45 2.00
N VAL A 142 4.29 8.66 3.01
CA VAL A 142 5.67 8.47 3.47
C VAL A 142 5.96 6.98 3.51
N VAL A 143 7.04 6.55 2.86
CA VAL A 143 7.53 5.16 2.88
C VAL A 143 8.74 5.08 3.80
N VAL A 144 8.80 4.07 4.67
CA VAL A 144 9.95 3.75 5.54
C VAL A 144 10.51 2.39 5.11
N ASP A 145 11.69 2.40 4.53
CA ASP A 145 12.39 1.19 4.03
C ASP A 145 13.73 1.02 4.74
N SER A 146 13.89 0.05 5.61
CA SER A 146 12.89 -0.86 6.16
C SER A 146 12.91 -0.84 7.69
N VAL A 147 11.84 -1.39 8.30
CA VAL A 147 11.77 -1.56 9.78
C VAL A 147 12.95 -2.36 10.31
N ALA A 148 13.46 -3.32 9.53
CA ALA A 148 14.62 -4.12 9.93
C ALA A 148 15.90 -3.30 10.14
N ALA A 149 16.04 -2.18 9.44
CA ALA A 149 17.18 -1.27 9.53
C ALA A 149 17.00 -0.16 10.59
N LEU A 150 15.85 -0.08 11.25
CA LEU A 150 15.62 0.87 12.33
C LEU A 150 16.31 0.41 13.62
N VAL A 151 17.62 0.53 13.65
CA VAL A 151 18.44 0.16 14.81
C VAL A 151 18.33 1.24 15.88
N PRO A 152 17.98 0.91 17.14
CA PRO A 152 17.97 1.87 18.23
C PRO A 152 19.36 2.47 18.48
N LYS A 153 19.42 3.77 18.78
CA LYS A 153 20.68 4.47 19.05
C LYS A 153 21.49 3.79 20.16
N ALA A 154 20.83 3.36 21.22
CA ALA A 154 21.49 2.66 22.32
C ALA A 154 22.15 1.32 21.92
N GLU A 155 21.68 0.69 20.83
CA GLU A 155 22.30 -0.50 20.26
C GLU A 155 23.53 -0.14 19.41
N ILE A 156 23.50 1.00 18.73
CA ILE A 156 24.62 1.51 17.92
C ILE A 156 25.76 1.98 18.82
N ASP A 157 25.44 2.66 19.93
CA ASP A 157 26.40 3.19 20.90
C ASP A 157 26.96 2.13 21.85
N GLY A 158 26.39 0.90 21.87
CA GLY A 158 26.83 -0.22 22.70
C GLY A 158 28.03 -0.99 22.12
N ASP A 159 28.64 -1.82 22.96
CA ASP A 159 29.77 -2.65 22.54
C ASP A 159 29.29 -3.88 21.72
N MET A 160 30.17 -4.37 20.83
CA MET A 160 29.90 -5.58 20.06
C MET A 160 29.74 -6.79 20.99
N GLY A 161 28.53 -7.40 20.94
CA GLY A 161 28.16 -8.54 21.78
C GLY A 161 27.21 -8.20 22.92
N ASP A 162 26.90 -6.91 23.13
CA ASP A 162 25.88 -6.51 24.09
C ASP A 162 24.50 -7.01 23.70
N SER A 163 23.71 -7.38 24.72
CA SER A 163 22.35 -7.86 24.50
C SER A 163 21.34 -6.72 24.56
N HIS A 164 20.77 -6.37 23.44
CA HIS A 164 19.77 -5.29 23.29
C HIS A 164 18.36 -5.82 23.04
N VAL A 165 17.99 -6.93 23.70
CA VAL A 165 16.71 -7.63 23.47
C VAL A 165 15.51 -6.70 23.66
N GLY A 166 14.72 -6.56 22.59
CA GLY A 166 13.44 -5.86 22.60
C GLY A 166 13.48 -4.34 22.49
N LEU A 167 14.66 -3.71 22.37
CA LEU A 167 14.77 -2.24 22.20
C LEU A 167 14.03 -1.77 20.95
N GLN A 168 14.25 -2.39 19.80
CA GLN A 168 13.57 -2.07 18.56
C GLN A 168 12.04 -2.22 18.68
N ALA A 169 11.56 -3.26 19.35
CA ALA A 169 10.12 -3.46 19.56
C ALA A 169 9.50 -2.38 20.47
N ARG A 170 10.24 -1.89 21.47
CA ARG A 170 9.82 -0.75 22.32
C ARG A 170 9.78 0.54 21.53
N LEU A 171 10.82 0.82 20.75
CA LEU A 171 10.92 1.99 19.87
C LEU A 171 9.74 2.03 18.89
N MET A 172 9.46 0.94 18.17
CA MET A 172 8.33 0.83 17.26
C MET A 172 6.98 1.00 17.97
N SER A 173 6.81 0.43 19.16
CA SER A 173 5.58 0.57 19.94
C SER A 173 5.34 2.02 20.38
N GLN A 174 6.40 2.74 20.77
CA GLN A 174 6.33 4.15 21.15
C GLN A 174 6.01 5.03 19.94
N ALA A 175 6.73 4.84 18.83
CA ALA A 175 6.55 5.61 17.61
C ALA A 175 5.16 5.45 17.03
N LEU A 176 4.65 4.22 16.91
CA LEU A 176 3.34 3.96 16.32
C LEU A 176 2.19 4.54 17.15
N ARG A 177 2.32 4.62 18.48
CA ARG A 177 1.34 5.33 19.33
C ARG A 177 1.26 6.81 18.99
N LYS A 178 2.41 7.47 18.76
CA LYS A 178 2.45 8.88 18.36
C LYS A 178 1.98 9.07 16.92
N LEU A 179 2.55 8.29 15.97
CA LEU A 179 2.27 8.39 14.55
C LEU A 179 0.80 8.18 14.21
N THR A 180 0.12 7.20 14.81
CA THR A 180 -1.27 6.88 14.48
C THR A 180 -2.20 8.08 14.66
N ALA A 181 -2.02 8.86 15.72
CA ALA A 181 -2.84 10.05 15.98
C ALA A 181 -2.56 11.17 14.97
N VAL A 182 -1.31 11.33 14.55
CA VAL A 182 -0.90 12.36 13.58
C VAL A 182 -1.32 11.97 12.17
N ILE A 183 -1.09 10.72 11.77
CA ILE A 183 -1.44 10.14 10.47
C ILE A 183 -2.94 10.33 10.17
N SER A 184 -3.81 10.02 11.15
CA SER A 184 -5.26 10.16 10.98
C SER A 184 -5.71 11.61 10.79
N LYS A 185 -4.98 12.59 11.37
CA LYS A 185 -5.30 14.02 11.26
C LYS A 185 -4.76 14.66 9.98
N SER A 186 -3.57 14.23 9.54
CA SER A 186 -2.90 14.78 8.36
C SER A 186 -3.37 14.16 7.04
N ASN A 187 -4.16 13.10 7.07
CA ASN A 187 -4.55 12.27 5.93
C ASN A 187 -3.34 11.70 5.15
N CYS A 188 -2.14 11.73 5.72
CA CYS A 188 -0.93 11.15 5.15
C CYS A 188 -0.88 9.65 5.40
N THR A 189 -0.58 8.85 4.39
CA THR A 189 -0.40 7.40 4.53
C THR A 189 1.05 7.09 4.85
N VAL A 190 1.30 6.26 5.86
CA VAL A 190 2.65 5.78 6.16
C VAL A 190 2.76 4.29 5.87
N VAL A 191 3.66 3.95 4.95
CA VAL A 191 3.93 2.58 4.52
C VAL A 191 5.25 2.12 5.13
N PHE A 192 5.19 1.10 5.98
CA PHE A 192 6.37 0.44 6.53
C PHE A 192 6.70 -0.81 5.71
N ILE A 193 7.88 -0.85 5.13
CA ILE A 193 8.44 -2.06 4.55
C ILE A 193 9.09 -2.87 5.67
N ASN A 194 8.85 -4.18 5.71
CA ASN A 194 9.37 -5.04 6.73
C ASN A 194 9.95 -6.33 6.15
N GLN A 195 10.91 -6.90 6.85
CA GLN A 195 11.55 -8.16 6.49
C GLN A 195 11.00 -9.29 7.35
N LEU A 196 11.06 -10.51 6.82
CA LEU A 196 10.77 -11.73 7.55
C LEU A 196 12.02 -12.25 8.26
N ARG A 197 11.80 -12.79 9.43
CA ARG A 197 12.79 -13.54 10.21
C ARG A 197 12.16 -14.86 10.65
N GLU A 198 12.96 -15.87 10.81
CA GLU A 198 12.51 -17.16 11.35
C GLU A 198 12.75 -17.22 12.85
N LYS A 199 11.77 -17.69 13.57
CA LYS A 199 11.89 -18.00 15.00
C LYS A 199 12.55 -19.35 15.15
N VAL A 200 13.68 -19.38 15.83
CA VAL A 200 14.38 -20.62 16.16
C VAL A 200 13.55 -21.45 17.15
N GLY A 201 13.47 -22.77 16.93
CA GLY A 201 12.85 -23.71 17.87
C GLY A 201 11.33 -23.91 17.74
N ILE A 202 10.67 -23.35 16.72
CA ILE A 202 9.27 -23.62 16.43
C ILE A 202 9.15 -24.90 15.59
N MET A 203 8.71 -26.00 16.20
CA MET A 203 8.48 -27.26 15.50
C MET A 203 7.09 -27.37 14.85
N PHE A 204 6.10 -26.57 15.30
CA PHE A 204 4.73 -26.59 14.80
C PHE A 204 4.22 -25.14 14.56
N GLY A 205 3.49 -24.92 13.47
CA GLY A 205 2.96 -23.63 13.08
C GLY A 205 3.90 -22.86 12.16
N ASN A 206 3.61 -21.56 11.91
CA ASN A 206 4.43 -20.72 11.04
C ASN A 206 5.60 -20.10 11.84
N PRO A 207 6.86 -20.45 11.54
CA PRO A 207 8.03 -19.87 12.18
C PRO A 207 8.29 -18.42 11.78
N GLU A 208 7.76 -17.96 10.64
CA GLU A 208 8.03 -16.64 10.11
C GLU A 208 7.44 -15.53 11.00
N THR A 209 8.22 -14.51 11.22
CA THR A 209 7.79 -13.28 11.93
C THR A 209 8.43 -12.05 11.31
N THR A 210 7.75 -10.91 11.43
CA THR A 210 8.31 -9.60 11.01
C THR A 210 9.17 -9.00 12.12
N THR A 211 10.14 -8.16 11.77
CA THR A 211 10.99 -7.41 12.72
C THR A 211 10.21 -6.29 13.41
N GLY A 212 10.77 -5.65 14.45
CA GLY A 212 10.13 -4.55 15.16
C GLY A 212 9.00 -4.96 16.11
N GLY A 213 8.86 -6.26 16.44
CA GLY A 213 7.90 -6.77 17.40
C GLY A 213 6.46 -6.89 16.85
N ARG A 214 5.47 -6.70 17.75
CA ARG A 214 4.05 -6.88 17.40
C ARG A 214 3.31 -5.58 17.07
N ALA A 215 3.94 -4.42 17.25
CA ALA A 215 3.25 -3.13 17.19
C ALA A 215 2.60 -2.90 15.79
N LEU A 216 3.33 -3.10 14.70
CA LEU A 216 2.79 -2.96 13.34
C LEU A 216 1.61 -3.89 13.07
N LYS A 217 1.61 -5.13 13.60
CA LYS A 217 0.49 -6.06 13.46
C LYS A 217 -0.83 -5.50 14.02
N PHE A 218 -0.75 -4.67 15.07
CA PHE A 218 -1.92 -4.04 15.68
C PHE A 218 -2.29 -2.71 15.01
N TYR A 219 -1.30 -1.84 14.81
CA TYR A 219 -1.53 -0.46 14.33
C TYR A 219 -1.84 -0.39 12.84
N SER A 220 -1.28 -1.26 12.01
CA SER A 220 -1.57 -1.24 10.58
C SER A 220 -3.04 -1.50 10.27
N SER A 221 -3.59 -0.74 9.32
CA SER A 221 -4.93 -0.95 8.77
C SER A 221 -4.93 -2.00 7.66
N VAL A 222 -3.86 -2.07 6.89
CA VAL A 222 -3.62 -3.07 5.85
C VAL A 222 -2.25 -3.70 6.07
N ARG A 223 -2.15 -5.02 5.86
CA ARG A 223 -0.90 -5.77 5.85
C ARG A 223 -0.86 -6.65 4.61
N MET A 224 0.24 -6.59 3.88
CA MET A 224 0.45 -7.31 2.64
C MET A 224 1.71 -8.18 2.75
N ASP A 225 1.56 -9.47 2.45
CA ASP A 225 2.65 -10.44 2.32
C ASP A 225 3.03 -10.55 0.84
N VAL A 226 4.25 -10.15 0.49
CA VAL A 226 4.76 -10.10 -0.88
C VAL A 226 5.74 -11.26 -1.10
N ARG A 227 5.43 -12.13 -2.05
CA ARG A 227 6.22 -13.33 -2.37
C ARG A 227 6.52 -13.43 -3.86
N ARG A 228 7.77 -13.73 -4.20
CA ARG A 228 8.11 -14.21 -5.55
C ARG A 228 7.62 -15.65 -5.69
N ILE A 229 6.88 -15.93 -6.76
CA ILE A 229 6.35 -17.27 -7.06
C ILE A 229 7.20 -17.95 -8.12
N GLU A 230 7.53 -17.22 -9.19
CA GLU A 230 8.19 -17.75 -10.38
C GLU A 230 9.15 -16.73 -10.96
N SER A 231 10.21 -17.20 -11.64
CA SER A 231 11.09 -16.34 -12.42
C SER A 231 10.66 -16.35 -13.89
N LEU A 232 10.43 -15.16 -14.45
CA LEU A 232 10.08 -14.99 -15.86
C LEU A 232 11.35 -15.03 -16.71
N LYS A 233 11.33 -15.83 -17.77
CA LYS A 233 12.47 -16.04 -18.65
C LYS A 233 12.11 -15.73 -20.09
N GLN A 234 13.06 -15.11 -20.80
CA GLN A 234 12.99 -14.89 -22.24
C GLN A 234 14.36 -15.22 -22.85
N GLY A 235 14.38 -16.10 -23.86
CA GLY A 235 15.65 -16.52 -24.51
C GLY A 235 16.65 -17.21 -23.55
N GLY A 236 16.19 -17.75 -22.42
CA GLY A 236 17.04 -18.37 -21.38
C GLY A 236 17.49 -17.42 -20.27
N GLU A 237 17.33 -16.10 -20.44
CA GLU A 237 17.66 -15.10 -19.43
C GLU A 237 16.45 -14.80 -18.54
N VAL A 238 16.70 -14.51 -17.25
CA VAL A 238 15.66 -14.08 -16.30
C VAL A 238 15.43 -12.58 -16.49
N ILE A 239 14.22 -12.21 -16.93
CA ILE A 239 13.82 -10.84 -17.24
C ILE A 239 12.91 -10.22 -16.18
N GLY A 240 12.43 -11.00 -15.23
CA GLY A 240 11.52 -10.54 -14.20
C GLY A 240 11.04 -11.67 -13.29
N ASN A 241 10.11 -11.36 -12.43
CA ASN A 241 9.50 -12.32 -11.51
C ASN A 241 7.98 -12.19 -11.51
N ARG A 242 7.28 -13.32 -11.45
CA ARG A 242 5.87 -13.37 -11.04
C ARG A 242 5.81 -13.21 -9.53
N THR A 243 5.06 -12.24 -9.08
CA THR A 243 4.94 -11.87 -7.67
C THR A 243 3.51 -12.05 -7.22
N ARG A 244 3.31 -12.65 -6.05
CA ARG A 244 2.02 -12.74 -5.37
C ARG A 244 2.02 -11.84 -4.16
N VAL A 245 0.96 -11.04 -4.01
CA VAL A 245 0.68 -10.23 -2.83
C VAL A 245 -0.59 -10.75 -2.17
N LYS A 246 -0.48 -11.18 -0.92
CA LYS A 246 -1.61 -11.59 -0.10
C LYS A 246 -1.97 -10.51 0.90
N VAL A 247 -3.20 -10.05 0.87
CA VAL A 247 -3.74 -9.09 1.84
C VAL A 247 -4.13 -9.84 3.12
N VAL A 248 -3.20 -9.96 4.08
CA VAL A 248 -3.39 -10.75 5.30
C VAL A 248 -4.17 -10.03 6.39
N LYS A 249 -4.29 -8.71 6.30
CA LYS A 249 -5.11 -7.87 7.17
C LYS A 249 -5.65 -6.70 6.36
N ASN A 250 -6.93 -6.43 6.53
CA ASN A 250 -7.58 -5.26 5.95
C ASN A 250 -8.71 -4.81 6.87
N LYS A 251 -8.69 -3.54 7.32
CA LYS A 251 -9.74 -2.97 8.19
C LYS A 251 -10.83 -2.24 7.41
N ILE A 252 -10.68 -2.10 6.09
CA ILE A 252 -11.59 -1.33 5.23
C ILE A 252 -12.36 -2.20 4.22
N ALA A 253 -11.90 -3.42 3.99
CA ALA A 253 -12.55 -4.40 3.09
C ALA A 253 -12.23 -5.83 3.58
N PRO A 254 -12.90 -6.87 3.07
CA PRO A 254 -12.62 -8.26 3.43
C PRO A 254 -11.16 -8.64 3.13
N PRO A 255 -10.40 -9.16 4.13
CA PRO A 255 -9.02 -9.58 3.94
C PRO A 255 -8.90 -10.94 3.23
N PHE A 256 -7.66 -11.43 3.09
CA PHE A 256 -7.24 -12.72 2.55
C PHE A 256 -7.41 -12.88 1.04
N LYS A 257 -7.65 -11.78 0.32
CA LYS A 257 -7.56 -11.75 -1.14
C LYS A 257 -6.09 -11.73 -1.57
N GLU A 258 -5.84 -12.26 -2.75
CA GLU A 258 -4.52 -12.36 -3.35
C GLU A 258 -4.53 -11.67 -4.71
N ALA A 259 -3.40 -11.05 -5.07
CA ALA A 259 -3.11 -10.51 -6.38
C ALA A 259 -1.81 -11.12 -6.91
N GLU A 260 -1.76 -11.40 -8.21
CA GLU A 260 -0.56 -11.89 -8.88
C GLU A 260 -0.28 -11.06 -10.11
N PHE A 261 0.93 -10.56 -10.22
CA PHE A 261 1.39 -9.74 -11.32
C PHE A 261 2.90 -9.95 -11.58
N ASP A 262 3.33 -9.52 -12.76
CA ASP A 262 4.73 -9.58 -13.15
C ASP A 262 5.46 -8.31 -12.72
N ILE A 263 6.65 -8.46 -12.12
CA ILE A 263 7.63 -7.40 -11.91
C ILE A 263 8.77 -7.62 -12.89
N MET A 264 8.95 -6.72 -13.84
CA MET A 264 10.01 -6.76 -14.84
C MET A 264 11.24 -6.03 -14.31
N PHE A 265 12.42 -6.60 -14.54
CA PHE A 265 13.66 -5.96 -14.11
C PHE A 265 13.92 -4.66 -14.87
N GLY A 266 14.19 -3.60 -14.13
CA GLY A 266 14.40 -2.27 -14.67
C GLY A 266 13.14 -1.47 -15.02
N GLU A 267 11.95 -2.12 -15.11
CA GLU A 267 10.68 -1.47 -15.51
C GLU A 267 9.63 -1.47 -14.39
N GLY A 268 9.73 -2.38 -13.40
CA GLY A 268 8.74 -2.52 -12.32
C GLY A 268 7.53 -3.37 -12.70
N ILE A 269 6.35 -3.06 -12.15
CA ILE A 269 5.12 -3.80 -12.36
C ILE A 269 4.67 -3.69 -13.83
N SER A 270 4.43 -4.83 -14.46
CA SER A 270 3.87 -4.90 -15.81
C SER A 270 2.37 -4.61 -15.80
N TYR A 271 1.98 -3.32 -15.81
CA TYR A 271 0.58 -2.90 -15.79
C TYR A 271 -0.23 -3.53 -16.94
N VAL A 272 0.31 -3.51 -18.15
CA VAL A 272 -0.35 -4.11 -19.33
C VAL A 272 -0.56 -5.61 -19.15
N GLY A 273 0.42 -6.32 -18.56
CA GLY A 273 0.29 -7.75 -18.25
C GLY A 273 -0.78 -8.02 -17.20
N ASP A 274 -0.87 -7.18 -16.19
CA ASP A 274 -1.86 -7.26 -15.12
C ASP A 274 -3.29 -7.03 -15.67
N VAL A 275 -3.48 -5.99 -16.49
CA VAL A 275 -4.77 -5.71 -17.17
C VAL A 275 -5.18 -6.86 -18.09
N LEU A 276 -4.23 -7.40 -18.89
CA LEU A 276 -4.50 -8.52 -19.79
C LEU A 276 -4.97 -9.76 -19.03
N ASP A 277 -4.26 -10.14 -17.96
CA ASP A 277 -4.57 -11.32 -17.17
C ASP A 277 -5.94 -11.19 -16.50
N LEU A 278 -6.24 -10.02 -15.90
CA LEU A 278 -7.54 -9.74 -15.30
C LEU A 278 -8.67 -9.77 -16.33
N ALA A 279 -8.50 -9.08 -17.46
CA ALA A 279 -9.51 -9.01 -18.52
C ALA A 279 -9.80 -10.38 -19.12
N ALA A 280 -8.78 -11.24 -19.25
CA ALA A 280 -8.96 -12.61 -19.70
C ALA A 280 -9.71 -13.46 -18.67
N ASN A 281 -9.45 -13.29 -17.37
CA ASN A 281 -10.10 -14.01 -16.29
C ASN A 281 -11.61 -13.70 -16.18
N VAL A 282 -12.02 -12.47 -16.53
CA VAL A 282 -13.43 -12.04 -16.50
C VAL A 282 -14.07 -12.00 -17.88
N ASN A 283 -13.44 -12.60 -18.91
CA ASN A 283 -13.92 -12.68 -20.28
C ASN A 283 -14.19 -11.32 -20.98
N ILE A 284 -13.58 -10.23 -20.54
CA ILE A 284 -13.55 -8.96 -21.27
C ILE A 284 -12.64 -9.11 -22.49
N ILE A 285 -11.49 -9.78 -22.31
CA ILE A 285 -10.66 -10.29 -23.40
C ILE A 285 -10.93 -11.79 -23.52
N ASN A 286 -11.38 -12.23 -24.68
CA ASN A 286 -11.67 -13.63 -24.94
C ASN A 286 -10.36 -14.39 -25.19
N LYS A 287 -10.14 -15.47 -24.43
CA LYS A 287 -9.02 -16.39 -24.63
C LYS A 287 -9.52 -17.72 -25.18
N SER A 288 -9.12 -18.07 -26.41
CA SER A 288 -9.46 -19.34 -27.05
C SER A 288 -8.18 -20.06 -27.47
N GLY A 289 -7.81 -21.11 -26.74
CA GLY A 289 -6.52 -21.75 -26.88
C GLY A 289 -5.38 -20.78 -26.64
N ALA A 290 -4.51 -20.60 -27.65
CA ALA A 290 -3.41 -19.63 -27.60
C ALA A 290 -3.80 -18.22 -28.04
N TRP A 291 -5.01 -18.01 -28.55
CA TRP A 291 -5.43 -16.73 -29.11
C TRP A 291 -6.15 -15.86 -28.10
N TYR A 292 -5.78 -14.58 -28.09
CA TYR A 292 -6.46 -13.51 -27.35
C TYR A 292 -7.23 -12.64 -28.35
N ALA A 293 -8.47 -12.28 -28.02
CA ALA A 293 -9.31 -11.44 -28.85
C ALA A 293 -10.08 -10.42 -28.01
N TYR A 294 -10.18 -9.20 -28.49
CA TYR A 294 -10.96 -8.12 -27.89
C TYR A 294 -11.98 -7.60 -28.91
N GLU A 295 -13.27 -7.54 -28.54
CA GLU A 295 -14.38 -7.14 -29.41
C GLU A 295 -14.38 -7.83 -30.79
N GLY A 296 -14.09 -9.15 -30.79
CA GLY A 296 -14.04 -9.96 -32.01
C GLY A 296 -12.72 -9.87 -32.80
N ASN A 297 -11.85 -8.91 -32.49
CA ASN A 297 -10.57 -8.72 -33.16
C ASN A 297 -9.46 -9.51 -32.42
N LYS A 298 -8.66 -10.27 -33.18
CA LYS A 298 -7.49 -10.97 -32.62
C LYS A 298 -6.43 -9.95 -32.24
N ILE A 299 -5.99 -9.95 -30.97
CA ILE A 299 -4.99 -9.04 -30.43
C ILE A 299 -3.62 -9.70 -30.23
N GLY A 300 -3.54 -11.04 -30.31
CA GLY A 300 -2.26 -11.76 -30.22
C GLY A 300 -2.43 -13.25 -30.09
N GLN A 301 -1.43 -13.98 -30.60
CA GLN A 301 -1.24 -15.41 -30.33
C GLN A 301 -0.22 -15.54 -29.19
N GLY A 302 -0.63 -16.05 -28.05
CA GLY A 302 0.14 -16.09 -26.81
C GLY A 302 0.07 -14.80 -26.03
N ARG A 303 0.37 -14.92 -24.71
CA ARG A 303 0.28 -13.83 -23.73
C ARG A 303 1.20 -12.64 -24.08
N GLU A 304 2.43 -12.94 -24.51
CA GLU A 304 3.41 -11.89 -24.81
C GLU A 304 3.03 -11.05 -26.03
N ASN A 305 2.51 -11.65 -27.09
CA ASN A 305 2.03 -10.91 -28.27
C ASN A 305 0.81 -10.05 -27.93
N ALA A 306 -0.10 -10.54 -27.09
CA ALA A 306 -1.25 -9.76 -26.62
C ALA A 306 -0.81 -8.58 -25.74
N LYS A 307 0.24 -8.75 -24.89
CA LYS A 307 0.85 -7.65 -24.12
C LYS A 307 1.45 -6.59 -25.04
N ILE A 308 2.21 -7.00 -26.06
CA ILE A 308 2.80 -6.08 -27.04
C ILE A 308 1.70 -5.28 -27.74
N TYR A 309 0.64 -5.95 -28.19
CA TYR A 309 -0.50 -5.26 -28.82
C TYR A 309 -1.11 -4.20 -27.90
N LEU A 310 -1.38 -4.53 -26.62
CA LEU A 310 -1.95 -3.56 -25.66
C LEU A 310 -0.95 -2.44 -25.33
N LYS A 311 0.35 -2.71 -25.30
CA LYS A 311 1.40 -1.69 -25.10
C LYS A 311 1.45 -0.71 -26.27
N ASP A 312 1.29 -1.21 -27.49
CA ASP A 312 1.27 -0.39 -28.73
C ASP A 312 -0.07 0.34 -28.92
N ASN A 313 -1.12 -0.07 -28.22
CA ASN A 313 -2.46 0.52 -28.27
C ASN A 313 -2.94 0.94 -26.87
N PRO A 314 -2.35 1.98 -26.26
CA PRO A 314 -2.63 2.38 -24.88
C PRO A 314 -4.10 2.78 -24.64
N ALA A 315 -4.78 3.35 -25.64
CA ALA A 315 -6.21 3.69 -25.55
C ALA A 315 -7.08 2.42 -25.34
N ILE A 316 -6.77 1.33 -26.05
CA ILE A 316 -7.45 0.04 -25.88
C ILE A 316 -7.12 -0.56 -24.51
N CYS A 317 -5.87 -0.46 -24.06
CA CYS A 317 -5.46 -0.94 -22.75
C CYS A 317 -6.25 -0.24 -21.64
N GLU A 318 -6.39 1.08 -21.68
CA GLU A 318 -7.15 1.84 -20.68
C GLU A 318 -8.65 1.56 -20.76
N GLU A 319 -9.22 1.39 -21.97
CA GLU A 319 -10.62 0.98 -22.12
C GLU A 319 -10.87 -0.39 -21.46
N VAL A 320 -10.00 -1.36 -21.71
CA VAL A 320 -10.07 -2.68 -21.08
C VAL A 320 -9.92 -2.55 -19.57
N ALA A 321 -8.97 -1.76 -19.08
CA ALA A 321 -8.78 -1.52 -17.65
C ALA A 321 -10.02 -0.88 -16.99
N MET A 322 -10.69 0.06 -17.67
CA MET A 322 -11.96 0.63 -17.19
C MET A 322 -13.05 -0.41 -17.09
N LYS A 323 -13.23 -1.24 -18.11
CA LYS A 323 -14.22 -2.34 -18.09
C LYS A 323 -13.93 -3.35 -16.95
N VAL A 324 -12.64 -3.61 -16.67
CA VAL A 324 -12.24 -4.44 -15.53
C VAL A 324 -12.61 -3.77 -14.20
N ARG A 325 -12.30 -2.47 -14.03
CA ARG A 325 -12.69 -1.72 -12.83
C ARG A 325 -14.21 -1.72 -12.62
N GLU A 326 -14.98 -1.53 -13.69
CA GLU A 326 -16.44 -1.63 -13.66
C GLU A 326 -16.93 -2.99 -13.18
N HIS A 327 -16.36 -4.05 -13.74
CA HIS A 327 -16.72 -5.42 -13.37
C HIS A 327 -16.53 -5.69 -11.88
N PHE A 328 -15.49 -5.14 -11.28
CA PHE A 328 -15.18 -5.29 -9.85
C PHE A 328 -15.76 -4.19 -8.96
N GLY A 329 -16.57 -3.28 -9.51
CA GLY A 329 -17.22 -2.21 -8.74
C GLY A 329 -16.25 -1.15 -8.22
N LEU A 330 -15.09 -0.99 -8.85
CA LEU A 330 -14.07 0.02 -8.51
C LEU A 330 -14.27 1.36 -9.22
N ASN A 331 -15.41 1.61 -9.85
CA ASN A 331 -15.73 2.90 -10.42
C ASN A 331 -15.78 3.91 -9.29
N GLY A 332 -14.68 4.66 -9.15
CA GLY A 332 -14.52 5.68 -8.16
C GLY A 332 -15.70 6.64 -8.19
N VAL A 333 -16.04 7.15 -7.03
CA VAL A 333 -16.84 8.35 -6.84
C VAL A 333 -16.42 9.35 -7.92
N LYS A 334 -17.28 9.54 -8.94
CA LYS A 334 -17.14 10.64 -9.89
C LYS A 334 -16.99 11.90 -9.05
N LYS A 335 -15.85 12.60 -9.15
CA LYS A 335 -15.82 14.00 -8.81
C LYS A 335 -16.93 14.62 -9.66
N GLU A 336 -18.05 14.99 -9.04
CA GLU A 336 -18.95 15.97 -9.63
C GLU A 336 -18.10 17.21 -9.85
N GLN A 337 -17.68 17.41 -11.10
CA GLN A 337 -17.26 18.72 -11.56
C GLN A 337 -18.50 19.57 -11.46
N ASN A 338 -18.59 20.36 -10.37
CA ASN A 338 -19.45 21.51 -10.37
C ASN A 338 -18.97 22.43 -11.48
N GLU A 339 -19.60 22.33 -12.65
CA GLU A 339 -19.69 23.41 -13.61
C GLU A 339 -20.57 24.48 -12.93
N GLU A 340 -19.93 25.40 -12.24
CA GLU A 340 -20.56 26.70 -11.94
C GLU A 340 -20.43 27.57 -13.21
N GLU A 341 -21.59 27.81 -13.83
CA GLU A 341 -21.81 28.92 -14.77
C GLU A 341 -21.60 30.28 -14.09
#